data_8aab0fba1b9e51fab1fd1e31c9c5b695
#
_entry.id   8aab0fba1b9e51fab1fd1e31c9c5b695
#
_cell.length_a   1.000
_cell.length_b   1.000
_cell.length_c   1.000
_cell.angle_alpha   90.00
_cell.angle_beta   90.00
_cell.angle_gamma   90.00
#
_symmetry.space_group_name_H-M   'P 1'
#
loop_
_entity.id
_entity.type
_entity.pdbx_description
1 polymer ?
#
loop_
_entity_poly.entity_id
_entity_poly.type
_entity_poly.pdbx_seq_one_letter_code
_entity_poly.pdbx_strand_id
1 'polypeptide(L)'
;MHRLLRRLFDTAFRAARELEVKVKGKKLLKNLIYYPLIENEEALSDILNRANWYFPEKSYSEAQITIPISSELSKHIKDFSKLVVPQTQENYIKKNKRIVVTPMSKEELSRSVLQSDAVLLWRAKELFRIPQWIMNLDKVWIVDKNYFLVTEVRNYIWLFNETVPQEKMQELLGVAKKNFEKFRKQISKYKKAYVFGTGPSVSKAFEFDFSDGFSIVTNTMVNDEKMMRHIKPVAIVHGDFVYHMGPSIYASRFREQLFSKYGKELYSLIRFDIMPFLISVYPELEEKFVAFPMKLFAGSNIPSQENYYLNLSNNSLVGYMLPVSCSIVDEIFILGCDGRKPEDKLFWSHAKTVFYADLQKTLVETHPSVYRDTDFKVYYHETINDVDAFMKYAERKRKKFVSLTPSYIPALHRHEKK
;
A
#
# COMPACT_ATOMS: atom_id res chain seq x y z
N MET A 1 21.67 -14.20 -8.74
CA MET A 1 22.02 -13.18 -9.74
C MET A 1 20.80 -12.43 -10.29
N HIS A 2 19.75 -13.06 -10.80
CA HIS A 2 18.55 -12.40 -11.35
C HIS A 2 17.80 -11.50 -10.35
N ARG A 3 17.68 -11.88 -9.05
CA ARG A 3 16.97 -11.08 -8.03
C ARG A 3 17.72 -9.78 -7.67
N LEU A 4 19.04 -9.85 -7.53
CA LEU A 4 19.87 -8.68 -7.20
C LEU A 4 19.86 -7.66 -8.32
N LEU A 5 20.01 -8.12 -9.57
CA LEU A 5 19.95 -7.27 -10.76
C LEU A 5 18.59 -6.55 -10.91
N ARG A 6 17.49 -7.25 -10.59
CA ARG A 6 16.16 -6.64 -10.63
C ARG A 6 15.94 -5.60 -9.52
N ARG A 7 16.43 -5.86 -8.29
CA ARG A 7 16.41 -4.85 -7.20
C ARG A 7 17.24 -3.62 -7.55
N LEU A 8 18.43 -3.83 -8.13
CA LEU A 8 19.29 -2.73 -8.58
C LEU A 8 18.63 -1.93 -9.72
N PHE A 9 17.98 -2.60 -10.66
CA PHE A 9 17.24 -1.96 -11.73
C PHE A 9 16.07 -1.12 -11.21
N ASP A 10 15.23 -1.67 -10.32
CA ASP A 10 14.12 -0.95 -9.67
C ASP A 10 14.62 0.28 -8.88
N THR A 11 15.73 0.14 -8.16
CA THR A 11 16.31 1.23 -7.36
C THR A 11 16.91 2.30 -8.25
N ALA A 12 17.64 1.91 -9.29
CA ALA A 12 18.25 2.84 -10.26
C ALA A 12 17.16 3.59 -11.08
N PHE A 13 16.10 2.89 -11.49
CA PHE A 13 14.97 3.47 -12.18
C PHE A 13 14.25 4.54 -11.34
N ARG A 14 14.05 4.26 -10.03
CA ARG A 14 13.47 5.23 -9.09
C ARG A 14 14.35 6.44 -8.88
N ALA A 15 15.65 6.22 -8.64
CA ALA A 15 16.60 7.31 -8.44
C ALA A 15 16.72 8.21 -9.69
N ALA A 16 16.76 7.61 -10.88
CA ALA A 16 16.76 8.35 -12.13
C ALA A 16 15.49 9.20 -12.32
N ARG A 17 14.31 8.63 -11.96
CA ARG A 17 13.03 9.33 -12.05
C ARG A 17 12.89 10.46 -11.02
N GLU A 18 13.31 10.23 -9.77
CA GLU A 18 13.34 11.28 -8.75
C GLU A 18 14.27 12.44 -9.16
N LEU A 19 15.41 12.12 -9.76
CA LEU A 19 16.35 13.10 -10.28
C LEU A 19 15.75 13.88 -11.45
N GLU A 20 15.06 13.21 -12.38
CA GLU A 20 14.42 13.84 -13.52
C GLU A 20 13.30 14.79 -13.09
N VAL A 21 12.45 14.39 -12.14
CA VAL A 21 11.40 15.25 -11.56
C VAL A 21 12.01 16.48 -10.89
N LYS A 22 13.15 16.35 -10.21
CA LYS A 22 13.86 17.49 -9.62
C LYS A 22 14.44 18.45 -10.65
N VAL A 23 14.88 17.93 -11.79
CA VAL A 23 15.57 18.73 -12.84
C VAL A 23 14.59 19.34 -13.84
N LYS A 24 13.57 18.58 -14.28
CA LYS A 24 12.65 19.00 -15.36
C LYS A 24 11.28 19.47 -14.88
N GLY A 25 10.98 19.32 -13.58
CA GLY A 25 9.64 19.48 -13.05
C GLY A 25 8.72 18.27 -13.36
N LYS A 26 7.61 18.19 -12.64
CA LYS A 26 6.66 17.09 -12.81
C LYS A 26 5.76 17.35 -14.03
N LYS A 27 5.87 16.51 -15.06
CA LYS A 27 4.93 16.52 -16.18
C LYS A 27 3.66 15.76 -15.78
N LEU A 28 2.49 16.41 -15.89
CA LEU A 28 1.20 15.75 -15.70
C LEU A 28 0.95 14.75 -16.83
N LEU A 29 0.73 13.47 -16.46
CA LEU A 29 0.43 12.43 -17.43
C LEU A 29 -1.07 12.41 -17.73
N LYS A 30 -1.44 12.55 -19.01
CA LYS A 30 -2.86 12.63 -19.44
C LYS A 30 -3.28 11.47 -20.33
N ASN A 31 -2.37 10.92 -21.13
CA ASN A 31 -2.65 9.86 -22.08
C ASN A 31 -1.81 8.62 -21.77
N LEU A 32 -2.47 7.58 -21.27
CA LEU A 32 -1.85 6.32 -20.90
C LEU A 32 -2.30 5.21 -21.84
N ILE A 33 -1.41 4.30 -22.21
CA ILE A 33 -1.72 3.19 -23.08
C ILE A 33 -1.14 1.88 -22.56
N TYR A 34 -1.93 0.82 -22.58
CA TYR A 34 -1.42 -0.52 -22.30
C TYR A 34 -0.59 -1.08 -23.46
N TYR A 35 0.44 -1.86 -23.15
CA TYR A 35 1.29 -2.55 -24.11
C TYR A 35 1.71 -3.92 -23.56
N PRO A 36 1.83 -4.97 -24.36
CA PRO A 36 1.46 -5.08 -25.78
C PRO A 36 -0.05 -5.15 -26.05
N LEU A 37 -0.41 -5.40 -27.30
CA LEU A 37 -1.79 -5.64 -27.74
C LEU A 37 -2.43 -6.81 -26.98
N ILE A 38 -3.69 -6.68 -26.59
CA ILE A 38 -4.42 -7.72 -25.88
C ILE A 38 -5.17 -8.59 -26.88
N GLU A 39 -4.91 -9.90 -26.82
CA GLU A 39 -5.36 -10.87 -27.81
C GLU A 39 -6.35 -11.91 -27.26
N ASN A 40 -6.62 -11.92 -25.94
CA ASN A 40 -7.55 -12.85 -25.33
C ASN A 40 -8.42 -12.18 -24.24
N GLU A 41 -9.59 -12.79 -23.99
CA GLU A 41 -10.61 -12.28 -23.09
C GLU A 41 -10.19 -12.26 -21.61
N GLU A 42 -9.45 -13.29 -21.16
CA GLU A 42 -8.97 -13.39 -19.78
C GLU A 42 -8.04 -12.21 -19.43
N ALA A 43 -7.07 -11.93 -20.29
CA ALA A 43 -6.16 -10.80 -20.12
C ALA A 43 -6.90 -9.46 -20.17
N LEU A 44 -7.88 -9.33 -21.07
CA LEU A 44 -8.68 -8.12 -21.16
C LEU A 44 -9.51 -7.91 -19.89
N SER A 45 -10.13 -8.96 -19.36
CA SER A 45 -10.88 -8.92 -18.10
C SER A 45 -9.99 -8.50 -16.93
N ASP A 46 -8.81 -9.10 -16.77
CA ASP A 46 -7.84 -8.74 -15.70
C ASP A 46 -7.41 -7.27 -15.80
N ILE A 47 -7.08 -6.81 -17.01
CA ILE A 47 -6.65 -5.42 -17.26
C ILE A 47 -7.78 -4.43 -17.02
N LEU A 48 -9.00 -4.72 -17.49
CA LEU A 48 -10.16 -3.87 -17.25
C LEU A 48 -10.47 -3.73 -15.76
N ASN A 49 -10.41 -4.82 -15.00
CA ASN A 49 -10.63 -4.80 -13.55
C ASN A 49 -9.57 -3.93 -12.85
N ARG A 50 -8.28 -4.07 -13.22
CA ARG A 50 -7.19 -3.26 -12.66
C ARG A 50 -7.31 -1.79 -13.06
N ALA A 51 -7.58 -1.50 -14.33
CA ALA A 51 -7.75 -0.15 -14.81
C ALA A 51 -8.91 0.57 -14.10
N ASN A 52 -10.06 -0.09 -13.97
CA ASN A 52 -11.21 0.48 -13.26
C ASN A 52 -10.92 0.72 -11.78
N TRP A 53 -10.20 -0.19 -11.13
CA TRP A 53 -9.84 -0.04 -9.71
C TRP A 53 -8.86 1.10 -9.49
N TYR A 54 -7.73 1.12 -10.23
CA TYR A 54 -6.67 2.10 -9.99
C TYR A 54 -6.92 3.48 -10.58
N PHE A 55 -7.82 3.60 -11.55
CA PHE A 55 -8.21 4.88 -12.16
C PHE A 55 -9.72 5.11 -12.05
N PRO A 56 -10.24 5.31 -10.83
CA PRO A 56 -11.67 5.53 -10.63
C PRO A 56 -12.12 6.78 -11.37
N GLU A 57 -13.34 6.75 -11.94
CA GLU A 57 -13.87 7.84 -12.78
C GLU A 57 -13.95 9.16 -12.01
N LYS A 58 -14.42 9.09 -10.78
CA LYS A 58 -14.45 10.25 -9.87
C LYS A 58 -13.14 10.30 -9.10
N SER A 59 -12.14 10.93 -9.68
CA SER A 59 -10.83 11.07 -9.03
C SER A 59 -10.17 12.39 -9.42
N TYR A 60 -9.08 12.72 -8.74
CA TYR A 60 -8.24 13.88 -9.09
C TYR A 60 -7.41 13.67 -10.36
N SER A 61 -7.37 12.46 -10.90
CA SER A 61 -6.69 12.16 -12.16
C SER A 61 -7.49 12.70 -13.33
N GLU A 62 -6.80 13.29 -14.31
CA GLU A 62 -7.37 13.71 -15.61
C GLU A 62 -7.01 12.73 -16.74
N ALA A 63 -6.29 11.65 -16.42
CA ALA A 63 -5.77 10.74 -17.42
C ALA A 63 -6.86 9.94 -18.14
N GLN A 64 -6.67 9.78 -19.46
CA GLN A 64 -7.35 8.78 -20.29
C GLN A 64 -6.48 7.54 -20.43
N ILE A 65 -7.09 6.37 -20.35
CA ILE A 65 -6.43 5.07 -20.41
C ILE A 65 -6.92 4.33 -21.66
N THR A 66 -6.02 4.06 -22.58
CA THR A 66 -6.28 3.29 -23.78
C THR A 66 -5.89 1.83 -23.55
N ILE A 67 -6.85 0.92 -23.79
CA ILE A 67 -6.63 -0.54 -23.73
C ILE A 67 -6.70 -1.06 -25.18
N PRO A 68 -5.55 -1.31 -25.83
CA PRO A 68 -5.53 -1.79 -27.21
C PRO A 68 -5.82 -3.28 -27.28
N ILE A 69 -6.76 -3.68 -28.11
CA ILE A 69 -7.14 -5.07 -28.36
C ILE A 69 -6.93 -5.44 -29.83
N SER A 70 -6.74 -6.73 -30.10
CA SER A 70 -6.72 -7.21 -31.48
C SER A 70 -8.06 -7.04 -32.18
N SER A 71 -8.04 -6.83 -33.50
CA SER A 71 -9.26 -6.77 -34.29
C SER A 71 -10.07 -8.07 -34.24
N GLU A 72 -9.39 -9.20 -34.03
CA GLU A 72 -10.03 -10.50 -33.87
C GLU A 72 -10.80 -10.57 -32.54
N LEU A 73 -10.17 -10.21 -31.43
CA LEU A 73 -10.82 -10.17 -30.11
C LEU A 73 -12.04 -9.25 -30.12
N SER A 74 -11.96 -8.10 -30.80
CA SER A 74 -13.06 -7.14 -30.87
C SER A 74 -14.30 -7.65 -31.59
N LYS A 75 -14.16 -8.63 -32.49
CA LYS A 75 -15.30 -9.25 -33.19
C LYS A 75 -16.12 -10.17 -32.28
N HIS A 76 -15.49 -10.73 -31.25
CA HIS A 76 -16.12 -11.70 -30.34
C HIS A 76 -16.79 -11.01 -29.13
N ILE A 77 -16.32 -9.84 -28.72
CA ILE A 77 -16.82 -9.17 -27.53
C ILE A 77 -17.68 -7.96 -27.91
N LYS A 78 -18.99 -8.09 -27.74
CA LYS A 78 -19.94 -7.00 -28.02
C LYS A 78 -20.08 -5.99 -26.87
N ASP A 79 -19.79 -6.39 -25.65
CA ASP A 79 -19.98 -5.55 -24.44
C ASP A 79 -18.85 -5.82 -23.42
N PHE A 80 -17.86 -4.97 -23.41
CA PHE A 80 -16.72 -5.05 -22.50
C PHE A 80 -17.08 -4.87 -21.03
N SER A 81 -18.23 -4.23 -20.73
CA SER A 81 -18.66 -4.03 -19.35
C SER A 81 -18.99 -5.34 -18.63
N LYS A 82 -19.26 -6.42 -19.36
CA LYS A 82 -19.50 -7.75 -18.79
C LYS A 82 -18.23 -8.43 -18.28
N LEU A 83 -17.07 -7.98 -18.70
CA LEU A 83 -15.77 -8.50 -18.28
C LEU A 83 -15.30 -7.90 -16.96
N VAL A 84 -15.93 -6.84 -16.48
CA VAL A 84 -15.59 -6.23 -15.19
C VAL A 84 -16.34 -6.95 -14.09
N VAL A 85 -15.59 -7.39 -13.05
CA VAL A 85 -16.12 -8.20 -11.94
C VAL A 85 -16.45 -7.30 -10.75
N PRO A 86 -17.73 -7.00 -10.47
CA PRO A 86 -18.15 -6.01 -9.48
C PRO A 86 -17.72 -6.35 -8.06
N GLN A 87 -17.67 -7.63 -7.70
CA GLN A 87 -17.37 -8.08 -6.33
C GLN A 87 -15.96 -7.76 -5.84
N THR A 88 -15.06 -7.33 -6.73
CA THR A 88 -13.71 -6.93 -6.37
C THR A 88 -13.51 -5.42 -6.31
N GLN A 89 -14.59 -4.65 -6.53
CA GLN A 89 -14.52 -3.20 -6.68
C GLN A 89 -15.66 -2.50 -5.95
N GLU A 90 -15.36 -1.83 -4.86
CA GLU A 90 -16.33 -1.13 -4.01
C GLU A 90 -17.04 0.02 -4.76
N ASN A 91 -16.31 0.69 -5.65
CA ASN A 91 -16.83 1.78 -6.48
C ASN A 91 -16.98 1.38 -7.95
N TYR A 92 -17.50 0.18 -8.17
CA TYR A 92 -17.71 -0.31 -9.52
C TYR A 92 -18.59 0.64 -10.35
N ILE A 93 -18.02 1.09 -11.46
CA ILE A 93 -18.72 1.84 -12.48
C ILE A 93 -18.77 0.98 -13.74
N LYS A 94 -19.95 0.57 -14.14
CA LYS A 94 -20.17 -0.30 -15.31
C LYS A 94 -19.53 0.26 -16.60
N LYS A 95 -19.39 1.59 -16.69
CA LYS A 95 -18.78 2.28 -17.83
C LYS A 95 -17.96 3.47 -17.34
N ASN A 96 -16.68 3.23 -17.13
CA ASN A 96 -15.73 4.29 -16.81
C ASN A 96 -15.32 5.04 -18.09
N LYS A 97 -15.71 6.31 -18.21
CA LYS A 97 -15.46 7.13 -19.40
C LYS A 97 -13.98 7.40 -19.69
N ARG A 98 -13.10 7.21 -18.71
CA ARG A 98 -11.65 7.40 -18.85
C ARG A 98 -10.96 6.18 -19.47
N ILE A 99 -11.63 5.02 -19.48
CA ILE A 99 -11.07 3.77 -19.99
C ILE A 99 -11.69 3.48 -21.35
N VAL A 100 -10.85 3.49 -22.37
CA VAL A 100 -11.26 3.28 -23.75
C VAL A 100 -10.63 2.00 -24.27
N VAL A 101 -11.46 1.02 -24.59
CA VAL A 101 -11.02 -0.21 -25.27
C VAL A 101 -11.06 0.04 -26.77
N THR A 102 -9.93 -0.11 -27.44
CA THR A 102 -9.80 0.26 -28.87
C THR A 102 -9.19 -0.88 -29.67
N PRO A 103 -9.86 -1.40 -30.70
CA PRO A 103 -9.23 -2.30 -31.66
C PRO A 103 -8.10 -1.56 -32.41
N MET A 104 -6.92 -2.21 -32.50
CA MET A 104 -5.75 -1.62 -33.16
C MET A 104 -4.97 -2.67 -33.94
N SER A 105 -4.36 -2.26 -35.04
CA SER A 105 -3.26 -2.97 -35.69
C SER A 105 -1.96 -2.75 -34.91
N LYS A 106 -0.90 -3.50 -35.22
CA LYS A 106 0.43 -3.31 -34.61
C LYS A 106 1.02 -1.93 -34.96
N GLU A 107 0.76 -1.44 -36.15
CA GLU A 107 1.20 -0.14 -36.64
C GLU A 107 0.49 1.01 -35.92
N GLU A 108 -0.81 0.88 -35.71
CA GLU A 108 -1.61 1.86 -34.94
C GLU A 108 -1.19 1.88 -33.49
N LEU A 109 -0.98 0.71 -32.87
CA LEU A 109 -0.46 0.61 -31.52
C LEU A 109 0.91 1.31 -31.42
N SER A 110 1.82 1.07 -32.34
CA SER A 110 3.14 1.69 -32.35
C SER A 110 3.05 3.22 -32.40
N ARG A 111 2.20 3.77 -33.24
CA ARG A 111 1.95 5.22 -33.31
C ARG A 111 1.34 5.77 -32.01
N SER A 112 0.36 5.08 -31.47
CA SER A 112 -0.32 5.49 -30.23
C SER A 112 0.63 5.48 -29.02
N VAL A 113 1.54 4.50 -28.94
CA VAL A 113 2.58 4.43 -27.91
C VAL A 113 3.54 5.62 -27.99
N LEU A 114 3.95 6.04 -29.21
CA LEU A 114 4.80 7.22 -29.40
C LEU A 114 4.13 8.51 -28.90
N GLN A 115 2.82 8.62 -29.10
CA GLN A 115 2.03 9.79 -28.73
C GLN A 115 1.59 9.80 -27.26
N SER A 116 1.63 8.66 -26.57
CA SER A 116 1.23 8.56 -25.16
C SER A 116 2.22 9.23 -24.21
N ASP A 117 1.73 9.66 -23.06
CA ASP A 117 2.57 10.16 -21.97
C ASP A 117 3.17 9.01 -21.14
N ALA A 118 2.46 7.89 -21.02
CA ALA A 118 2.97 6.70 -20.33
C ALA A 118 2.48 5.40 -20.98
N VAL A 119 3.32 4.38 -20.90
CA VAL A 119 3.08 3.03 -21.42
C VAL A 119 2.97 2.05 -20.24
N LEU A 120 1.82 1.39 -20.10
CA LEU A 120 1.57 0.38 -19.08
C LEU A 120 1.94 -1.00 -19.62
N LEU A 121 3.11 -1.46 -19.24
CA LEU A 121 3.63 -2.76 -19.68
C LEU A 121 3.02 -3.89 -18.84
N TRP A 122 2.02 -4.57 -19.38
CA TRP A 122 1.30 -5.64 -18.69
C TRP A 122 1.87 -7.06 -18.92
N ARG A 123 2.86 -7.19 -19.82
CA ARG A 123 3.65 -8.40 -20.08
C ARG A 123 5.14 -8.08 -20.00
N ALA A 124 5.72 -8.14 -18.82
CA ALA A 124 7.14 -7.78 -18.64
C ALA A 124 8.12 -8.73 -19.34
N LYS A 125 7.70 -9.95 -19.66
CA LYS A 125 8.50 -10.89 -20.49
C LYS A 125 8.80 -10.30 -21.88
N GLU A 126 7.95 -9.41 -22.37
CA GLU A 126 8.14 -8.70 -23.61
C GLU A 126 9.13 -7.53 -23.50
N LEU A 127 9.62 -7.20 -22.29
CA LEU A 127 10.56 -6.09 -22.09
C LEU A 127 11.79 -6.19 -23.00
N PHE A 128 12.29 -7.40 -23.23
CA PHE A 128 13.45 -7.66 -24.10
C PHE A 128 13.11 -7.68 -25.59
N ARG A 129 11.81 -7.68 -25.94
CA ARG A 129 11.30 -7.62 -27.31
C ARG A 129 10.72 -6.26 -27.66
N ILE A 130 10.65 -5.36 -26.69
CA ILE A 130 10.18 -4.00 -26.93
C ILE A 130 11.18 -3.32 -27.87
N PRO A 131 10.71 -2.78 -28.99
CA PRO A 131 11.56 -2.00 -29.86
C PRO A 131 12.27 -0.89 -29.09
N GLN A 132 13.55 -0.68 -29.40
CA GLN A 132 14.44 0.21 -28.64
C GLN A 132 13.91 1.66 -28.52
N TRP A 133 13.00 2.07 -29.39
CA TRP A 133 12.32 3.36 -29.40
C TRP A 133 11.18 3.50 -28.33
N ILE A 134 10.63 2.37 -27.84
CA ILE A 134 9.71 2.37 -26.68
C ILE A 134 10.50 2.50 -25.37
N MET A 135 11.79 2.21 -25.41
CA MET A 135 12.72 2.22 -24.28
C MET A 135 13.16 3.64 -23.85
N ASN A 136 12.44 4.69 -24.17
CA ASN A 136 12.46 5.87 -23.33
C ASN A 136 11.90 5.44 -21.98
N LEU A 137 12.81 4.95 -21.13
CA LEU A 137 12.52 4.28 -19.84
C LEU A 137 11.65 5.12 -18.90
N ASP A 138 11.65 6.43 -19.07
CA ASP A 138 10.83 7.40 -18.34
C ASP A 138 9.33 7.26 -18.57
N LYS A 139 8.91 6.69 -19.72
CA LYS A 139 7.51 6.48 -20.07
C LYS A 139 6.96 5.10 -19.67
N VAL A 140 7.81 4.10 -19.43
CA VAL A 140 7.36 2.71 -19.24
C VAL A 140 7.08 2.42 -17.78
N TRP A 141 5.87 1.94 -17.50
CA TRP A 141 5.42 1.48 -16.19
C TRP A 141 5.11 -0.01 -16.23
N ILE A 142 5.85 -0.80 -15.47
CA ILE A 142 5.64 -2.25 -15.43
C ILE A 142 4.45 -2.53 -14.49
N VAL A 143 3.34 -2.99 -15.07
CA VAL A 143 2.09 -3.31 -14.36
C VAL A 143 1.73 -4.79 -14.50
N ASP A 144 2.68 -5.64 -14.86
CA ASP A 144 2.54 -7.09 -14.96
C ASP A 144 2.48 -7.74 -13.57
N LYS A 145 1.36 -8.38 -13.24
CA LYS A 145 1.18 -9.13 -11.98
C LYS A 145 2.15 -10.30 -11.81
N ASN A 146 2.68 -10.82 -12.89
CA ASN A 146 3.65 -11.92 -12.90
C ASN A 146 5.10 -11.42 -12.83
N TYR A 147 5.31 -10.12 -12.92
CA TYR A 147 6.62 -9.52 -12.78
C TYR A 147 6.93 -9.31 -11.29
N PHE A 148 8.17 -9.45 -10.97
CA PHE A 148 8.82 -9.39 -9.68
C PHE A 148 8.26 -8.34 -8.68
N LEU A 149 8.04 -8.78 -7.40
CA LEU A 149 7.84 -7.98 -6.17
C LEU A 149 6.74 -6.90 -6.24
N VAL A 150 5.64 -7.05 -5.52
CA VAL A 150 4.72 -5.96 -5.07
C VAL A 150 4.58 -4.78 -6.04
N THR A 151 5.23 -4.89 -7.21
CA THR A 151 5.58 -3.77 -8.08
C THR A 151 4.37 -3.28 -8.84
N GLU A 152 3.45 -4.19 -9.26
CA GLU A 152 2.36 -3.73 -10.11
C GLU A 152 1.38 -2.85 -9.34
N VAL A 153 0.94 -3.23 -8.12
CA VAL A 153 0.01 -2.41 -7.31
C VAL A 153 0.65 -1.06 -6.98
N ARG A 154 1.91 -1.09 -6.56
CA ARG A 154 2.68 0.12 -6.26
C ARG A 154 2.84 0.99 -7.49
N ASN A 155 3.17 0.40 -8.64
CA ASN A 155 3.34 1.14 -9.89
C ASN A 155 2.02 1.76 -10.35
N TYR A 156 0.90 1.09 -10.20
CA TYR A 156 -0.41 1.68 -10.46
C TYR A 156 -0.69 2.90 -9.55
N ILE A 157 -0.47 2.78 -8.25
CA ILE A 157 -0.68 3.87 -7.29
C ILE A 157 0.26 5.06 -7.60
N TRP A 158 1.51 4.79 -7.90
CA TRP A 158 2.45 5.85 -8.26
C TRP A 158 2.11 6.49 -9.60
N LEU A 159 1.74 5.68 -10.60
CA LEU A 159 1.27 6.19 -11.88
C LEU A 159 0.01 7.06 -11.70
N PHE A 160 -0.93 6.64 -10.86
CA PHE A 160 -2.07 7.46 -10.49
C PHE A 160 -1.64 8.83 -9.95
N ASN A 161 -0.67 8.88 -9.05
CA ASN A 161 -0.16 10.14 -8.50
C ASN A 161 0.49 11.04 -9.57
N GLU A 162 1.10 10.45 -10.61
CA GLU A 162 1.65 11.22 -11.75
C GLU A 162 0.56 11.82 -12.65
N THR A 163 -0.68 11.36 -12.51
CA THR A 163 -1.86 11.90 -13.20
C THR A 163 -2.64 12.94 -12.38
N VAL A 164 -2.21 13.22 -11.14
CA VAL A 164 -2.81 14.20 -10.24
C VAL A 164 -2.04 15.52 -10.31
N PRO A 165 -2.70 16.68 -10.51
CA PRO A 165 -2.04 17.99 -10.50
C PRO A 165 -1.19 18.22 -9.26
N GLN A 166 -0.05 18.90 -9.42
CA GLN A 166 0.89 19.10 -8.32
C GLN A 166 0.32 19.99 -7.21
N GLU A 167 -0.49 20.97 -7.57
CA GLU A 167 -1.19 21.84 -6.63
C GLU A 167 -2.11 21.01 -5.73
N LYS A 168 -2.82 20.02 -6.30
CA LYS A 168 -3.66 19.11 -5.53
C LYS A 168 -2.85 18.21 -4.62
N MET A 169 -1.70 17.73 -5.06
CA MET A 169 -0.79 16.95 -4.20
C MET A 169 -0.29 17.77 -3.01
N GLN A 170 0.01 19.06 -3.19
CA GLN A 170 0.41 19.95 -2.11
C GLN A 170 -0.74 20.24 -1.14
N GLU A 171 -1.94 20.48 -1.67
CA GLU A 171 -3.16 20.63 -0.86
C GLU A 171 -3.38 19.40 0.02
N LEU A 172 -3.32 18.19 -0.56
CA LEU A 172 -3.50 16.94 0.16
C LEU A 172 -2.42 16.71 1.23
N LEU A 173 -1.18 17.15 1.01
CA LEU A 173 -0.15 17.12 2.05
C LEU A 173 -0.50 18.06 3.20
N GLY A 174 -1.07 19.23 2.92
CA GLY A 174 -1.61 20.14 3.92
C GLY A 174 -2.73 19.50 4.73
N VAL A 175 -3.67 18.81 4.07
CA VAL A 175 -4.74 18.06 4.72
C VAL A 175 -4.17 16.97 5.63
N ALA A 176 -3.19 16.19 5.16
CA ALA A 176 -2.56 15.12 5.95
C ALA A 176 -1.90 15.68 7.24
N LYS A 177 -1.19 16.80 7.15
CA LYS A 177 -0.60 17.50 8.32
C LYS A 177 -1.67 17.98 9.30
N LYS A 178 -2.74 18.59 8.79
CA LYS A 178 -3.88 19.03 9.60
C LYS A 178 -4.55 17.87 10.33
N ASN A 179 -4.73 16.73 9.64
CA ASN A 179 -5.31 15.54 10.24
C ASN A 179 -4.40 14.96 11.33
N PHE A 180 -3.09 14.99 11.15
CA PHE A 180 -2.13 14.57 12.18
C PHE A 180 -2.24 15.45 13.43
N GLU A 181 -2.39 16.76 13.30
CA GLU A 181 -2.59 17.64 14.44
C GLU A 181 -3.94 17.41 15.13
N LYS A 182 -5.03 17.21 14.38
CA LYS A 182 -6.33 16.83 14.94
C LYS A 182 -6.20 15.53 15.76
N PHE A 183 -5.54 14.51 15.18
CA PHE A 183 -5.28 13.24 15.84
C PHE A 183 -4.48 13.43 17.13
N ARG A 184 -3.34 14.13 17.09
CA ARG A 184 -2.51 14.41 18.27
C ARG A 184 -3.29 15.13 19.37
N LYS A 185 -4.07 16.15 19.02
CA LYS A 185 -4.90 16.90 19.97
C LYS A 185 -5.93 16.02 20.66
N GLN A 186 -6.59 15.13 19.91
CA GLN A 186 -7.61 14.22 20.46
C GLN A 186 -7.04 13.28 21.54
N ILE A 187 -5.80 12.84 21.39
CA ILE A 187 -5.17 11.86 22.28
C ILE A 187 -4.12 12.46 23.23
N SER A 188 -3.94 13.78 23.23
CA SER A 188 -2.94 14.48 24.07
C SER A 188 -3.15 14.35 25.59
N LYS A 189 -4.37 13.98 26.01
CA LYS A 189 -4.70 13.72 27.42
C LYS A 189 -4.07 12.46 27.98
N TYR A 190 -3.70 11.50 27.14
CA TYR A 190 -3.11 10.22 27.54
C TYR A 190 -1.60 10.35 27.81
N LYS A 191 -1.09 9.51 28.69
CA LYS A 191 0.35 9.41 29.01
C LYS A 191 0.98 8.11 28.50
N LYS A 192 0.15 7.18 28.05
CA LYS A 192 0.53 5.85 27.56
C LYS A 192 -0.05 5.58 26.18
N ALA A 193 0.68 4.80 25.40
CA ALA A 193 0.19 4.22 24.14
C ALA A 193 0.24 2.70 24.19
N TYR A 194 -0.76 2.07 23.60
CA TYR A 194 -0.82 0.63 23.39
C TYR A 194 -0.80 0.35 21.89
N VAL A 195 0.13 -0.47 21.44
CA VAL A 195 0.26 -0.84 20.04
C VAL A 195 0.07 -2.34 19.86
N PHE A 196 -0.77 -2.73 18.90
CA PHE A 196 -1.22 -4.09 18.74
C PHE A 196 -0.83 -4.66 17.37
N GLY A 197 0.06 -5.66 17.38
CA GLY A 197 0.28 -6.53 16.24
C GLY A 197 -0.85 -7.55 16.06
N THR A 198 -0.77 -8.33 14.99
CA THR A 198 -1.77 -9.36 14.64
C THR A 198 -1.31 -10.79 14.97
N GLY A 199 -0.21 -10.94 15.70
CA GLY A 199 0.33 -12.23 16.09
C GLY A 199 -0.58 -12.98 17.10
N PRO A 200 -0.39 -14.31 17.26
CA PRO A 200 -1.26 -15.14 18.11
C PRO A 200 -1.42 -14.66 19.55
N SER A 201 -0.36 -14.08 20.12
CA SER A 201 -0.38 -13.59 21.52
C SER A 201 -1.29 -12.38 21.74
N VAL A 202 -1.81 -11.75 20.68
CA VAL A 202 -2.78 -10.65 20.81
C VAL A 202 -4.06 -11.08 21.54
N SER A 203 -4.40 -12.38 21.53
CA SER A 203 -5.53 -12.93 22.29
C SER A 203 -5.44 -12.65 23.80
N LYS A 204 -4.23 -12.47 24.35
CA LYS A 204 -4.00 -12.04 25.73
C LYS A 204 -4.45 -10.60 26.02
N ALA A 205 -4.80 -9.82 25.02
CA ALA A 205 -5.30 -8.46 25.24
C ALA A 205 -6.51 -8.42 26.20
N PHE A 206 -7.34 -9.46 26.23
CA PHE A 206 -8.46 -9.56 27.15
C PHE A 206 -8.07 -9.64 28.64
N GLU A 207 -6.80 -9.88 28.96
CA GLU A 207 -6.25 -9.91 30.30
C GLU A 207 -5.86 -8.50 30.82
N PHE A 208 -5.92 -7.47 29.97
CA PHE A 208 -5.45 -6.12 30.27
C PHE A 208 -6.56 -5.09 30.11
N ASP A 209 -6.47 -4.00 30.89
CA ASP A 209 -7.25 -2.77 30.69
C ASP A 209 -6.40 -1.73 29.96
N PHE A 210 -6.98 -1.09 28.96
CA PHE A 210 -6.31 -0.10 28.11
C PHE A 210 -6.91 1.32 28.28
N SER A 211 -7.76 1.51 29.26
CA SER A 211 -8.51 2.77 29.48
C SER A 211 -7.62 3.96 29.87
N ASP A 212 -6.42 3.71 30.38
CA ASP A 212 -5.44 4.72 30.83
C ASP A 212 -4.52 5.23 29.72
N GLY A 213 -4.71 4.73 28.48
CA GLY A 213 -3.92 5.11 27.31
C GLY A 213 -4.75 5.19 26.03
N PHE A 214 -4.09 5.46 24.94
CA PHE A 214 -4.69 5.32 23.61
C PHE A 214 -4.12 4.09 22.89
N SER A 215 -4.93 3.53 22.00
CA SER A 215 -4.60 2.28 21.31
C SER A 215 -4.48 2.46 19.80
N ILE A 216 -3.44 1.87 19.20
CA ILE A 216 -3.23 1.78 17.74
C ILE A 216 -3.20 0.30 17.36
N VAL A 217 -4.06 -0.09 16.42
CA VAL A 217 -4.09 -1.45 15.86
C VAL A 217 -3.55 -1.47 14.44
N THR A 218 -3.35 -2.66 13.87
CA THR A 218 -2.82 -2.78 12.50
C THR A 218 -3.56 -3.82 11.68
N ASN A 219 -3.56 -3.62 10.36
CA ASN A 219 -3.99 -4.57 9.35
C ASN A 219 -5.41 -5.14 9.63
N THR A 220 -5.54 -6.43 9.52
CA THR A 220 -6.82 -7.16 9.64
C THR A 220 -7.36 -7.29 11.07
N MET A 221 -6.81 -6.57 12.05
CA MET A 221 -7.39 -6.52 13.42
C MET A 221 -8.87 -6.14 13.40
N VAL A 222 -9.29 -5.32 12.45
CA VAL A 222 -10.70 -4.92 12.24
C VAL A 222 -11.67 -6.09 12.01
N ASN A 223 -11.14 -7.29 11.70
CA ASN A 223 -11.94 -8.50 11.54
C ASN A 223 -12.43 -9.07 12.88
N ASP A 224 -11.72 -8.81 13.98
CA ASP A 224 -12.11 -9.26 15.32
C ASP A 224 -12.90 -8.18 16.06
N GLU A 225 -14.21 -8.18 15.89
CA GLU A 225 -15.08 -7.17 16.52
C GLU A 225 -15.05 -7.21 18.07
N LYS A 226 -14.80 -8.38 18.68
CA LYS A 226 -14.70 -8.48 20.15
C LYS A 226 -13.43 -7.77 20.61
N MET A 227 -12.33 -8.01 19.91
CA MET A 227 -11.05 -7.36 20.17
C MET A 227 -11.16 -5.85 19.97
N MET A 228 -11.74 -5.41 18.86
CA MET A 228 -11.95 -3.98 18.58
C MET A 228 -12.78 -3.28 19.64
N ARG A 229 -13.86 -3.92 20.13
CA ARG A 229 -14.69 -3.37 21.23
C ARG A 229 -13.95 -3.33 22.56
N HIS A 230 -13.07 -4.30 22.84
CA HIS A 230 -12.28 -4.35 24.06
C HIS A 230 -11.17 -3.30 24.05
N ILE A 231 -10.38 -3.24 22.97
CA ILE A 231 -9.24 -2.34 22.83
C ILE A 231 -9.69 -0.87 22.65
N LYS A 232 -10.80 -0.63 21.96
CA LYS A 232 -11.31 0.71 21.58
C LYS A 232 -10.22 1.57 20.93
N PRO A 233 -9.61 1.11 19.83
CA PRO A 233 -8.50 1.84 19.21
C PRO A 233 -8.94 3.21 18.69
N VAL A 234 -8.01 4.15 18.65
CA VAL A 234 -8.21 5.49 18.05
C VAL A 234 -7.66 5.56 16.62
N ALA A 235 -6.77 4.65 16.28
CA ALA A 235 -6.17 4.59 14.95
C ALA A 235 -5.85 3.17 14.52
N ILE A 236 -5.78 2.99 13.21
CA ILE A 236 -5.32 1.78 12.55
C ILE A 236 -4.19 2.09 11.57
N VAL A 237 -3.17 1.25 11.55
CA VAL A 237 -2.13 1.27 10.52
C VAL A 237 -2.50 0.30 9.41
N HIS A 238 -2.53 0.79 8.20
CA HIS A 238 -2.66 -0.03 7.00
C HIS A 238 -1.98 0.68 5.82
N GLY A 239 -1.69 -0.02 4.75
CA GLY A 239 -1.01 0.61 3.60
C GLY A 239 -0.09 -0.35 2.87
N ASP A 240 -0.21 -1.64 3.18
CA ASP A 240 0.38 -2.66 2.31
C ASP A 240 -0.32 -2.62 0.95
N PHE A 241 0.50 -2.50 -0.10
CA PHE A 241 -0.02 -2.36 -1.46
C PHE A 241 -0.82 -3.58 -1.92
N VAL A 242 -0.36 -4.78 -1.57
CA VAL A 242 -0.98 -6.04 -2.03
C VAL A 242 -2.17 -6.40 -1.16
N TYR A 243 -1.97 -6.40 0.15
CA TYR A 243 -2.99 -6.85 1.11
C TYR A 243 -4.15 -5.86 1.31
N HIS A 244 -3.90 -4.56 1.07
CA HIS A 244 -4.90 -3.53 1.37
C HIS A 244 -5.36 -2.74 0.13
N MET A 245 -4.47 -2.51 -0.85
CA MET A 245 -4.72 -1.62 -1.98
C MET A 245 -4.96 -2.34 -3.30
N GLY A 246 -4.71 -3.65 -3.35
CA GLY A 246 -4.91 -4.46 -4.57
C GLY A 246 -6.39 -4.75 -4.88
N PRO A 247 -6.69 -5.22 -6.10
CA PRO A 247 -8.05 -5.58 -6.52
C PRO A 247 -8.44 -7.02 -6.13
N SER A 248 -7.78 -7.65 -5.16
CA SER A 248 -8.12 -8.99 -4.68
C SER A 248 -9.37 -8.97 -3.79
N ILE A 249 -10.08 -10.10 -3.71
CA ILE A 249 -11.22 -10.26 -2.80
C ILE A 249 -10.77 -10.10 -1.34
N TYR A 250 -9.57 -10.56 -0.98
CA TYR A 250 -8.98 -10.34 0.33
C TYR A 250 -8.88 -8.83 0.67
N ALA A 251 -8.28 -8.05 -0.24
CA ALA A 251 -8.12 -6.62 -0.01
C ALA A 251 -9.46 -5.87 -0.01
N SER A 252 -10.41 -6.28 -0.85
CA SER A 252 -11.77 -5.74 -0.85
C SER A 252 -12.48 -5.99 0.47
N ARG A 253 -12.42 -7.22 1.00
CA ARG A 253 -12.99 -7.56 2.31
C ARG A 253 -12.37 -6.73 3.44
N PHE A 254 -11.05 -6.55 3.41
CA PHE A 254 -10.37 -5.69 4.40
C PHE A 254 -10.89 -4.26 4.34
N ARG A 255 -10.98 -3.66 3.15
CA ARG A 255 -11.47 -2.27 2.99
C ARG A 255 -12.92 -2.13 3.39
N GLU A 256 -13.77 -3.10 3.05
CA GLU A 256 -15.16 -3.15 3.46
C GLU A 256 -15.27 -3.15 5.00
N GLN A 257 -14.55 -4.04 5.69
CA GLN A 257 -14.55 -4.10 7.16
C GLN A 257 -14.02 -2.81 7.79
N LEU A 258 -12.93 -2.26 7.25
CA LEU A 258 -12.34 -1.04 7.79
C LEU A 258 -13.23 0.18 7.53
N PHE A 259 -13.49 0.48 6.27
CA PHE A 259 -14.06 1.77 5.90
C PHE A 259 -15.56 1.86 6.16
N SER A 260 -16.32 0.78 5.93
CA SER A 260 -17.76 0.79 6.19
C SER A 260 -18.11 0.76 7.67
N LYS A 261 -17.34 0.01 8.49
CA LYS A 261 -17.63 -0.14 9.93
C LYS A 261 -16.93 0.90 10.80
N TYR A 262 -15.67 1.19 10.52
CA TYR A 262 -14.80 1.95 11.40
C TYR A 262 -14.24 3.24 10.79
N GLY A 263 -14.46 3.47 9.49
CA GLY A 263 -13.81 4.58 8.79
C GLY A 263 -14.09 5.96 9.36
N LYS A 264 -15.28 6.18 9.93
CA LYS A 264 -15.64 7.45 10.59
C LYS A 264 -15.12 7.56 12.03
N GLU A 265 -14.76 6.45 12.65
CA GLU A 265 -14.33 6.40 14.06
C GLU A 265 -12.81 6.45 14.16
N LEU A 266 -12.10 5.64 13.35
CA LEU A 266 -10.66 5.47 13.40
C LEU A 266 -9.91 6.43 12.47
N TYR A 267 -8.77 6.91 12.94
CA TYR A 267 -7.78 7.49 12.04
C TYR A 267 -7.02 6.38 11.32
N SER A 268 -6.82 6.53 10.02
CA SER A 268 -6.02 5.66 9.19
C SER A 268 -4.60 6.22 9.06
N LEU A 269 -3.62 5.55 9.67
CA LEU A 269 -2.21 5.91 9.56
C LEU A 269 -1.64 5.22 8.31
N ILE A 270 -1.35 5.99 7.28
CA ILE A 270 -0.98 5.49 5.95
C ILE A 270 0.22 6.23 5.35
N ARG A 271 0.69 5.73 4.21
CA ARG A 271 1.68 6.43 3.36
C ARG A 271 0.98 7.54 2.58
N PHE A 272 1.67 8.66 2.43
CA PHE A 272 1.12 9.78 1.68
C PHE A 272 0.89 9.46 0.19
N ASP A 273 1.73 8.62 -0.41
CA ASP A 273 1.56 8.23 -1.82
C ASP A 273 0.29 7.38 -2.10
N ILE A 274 -0.35 6.82 -1.05
CA ILE A 274 -1.63 6.10 -1.16
C ILE A 274 -2.84 7.05 -0.97
N MET A 275 -2.66 8.14 -0.24
CA MET A 275 -3.76 9.03 0.15
C MET A 275 -4.56 9.59 -1.04
N PRO A 276 -3.96 10.11 -2.14
CA PRO A 276 -4.73 10.65 -3.26
C PRO A 276 -5.65 9.61 -3.91
N PHE A 277 -5.18 8.36 -4.01
CA PHE A 277 -5.98 7.24 -4.49
C PHE A 277 -7.14 6.93 -3.54
N LEU A 278 -6.87 6.79 -2.23
CA LEU A 278 -7.91 6.46 -1.25
C LEU A 278 -8.98 7.53 -1.15
N ILE A 279 -8.63 8.80 -1.18
CA ILE A 279 -9.62 9.89 -1.17
C ILE A 279 -10.46 9.88 -2.46
N SER A 280 -9.89 9.47 -3.59
CA SER A 280 -10.67 9.31 -4.81
C SER A 280 -11.72 8.21 -4.71
N VAL A 281 -11.46 7.16 -3.91
CA VAL A 281 -12.38 6.03 -3.68
C VAL A 281 -13.32 6.29 -2.49
N TYR A 282 -12.80 6.91 -1.43
CA TYR A 282 -13.49 7.17 -0.15
C TYR A 282 -13.38 8.65 0.24
N PRO A 283 -13.99 9.60 -0.51
CA PRO A 283 -13.84 11.04 -0.27
C PRO A 283 -14.39 11.48 1.09
N GLU A 284 -15.38 10.76 1.63
CA GLU A 284 -15.99 11.03 2.93
C GLU A 284 -15.05 10.75 4.12
N LEU A 285 -13.92 10.07 3.87
CA LEU A 285 -12.93 9.73 4.90
C LEU A 285 -11.68 10.62 4.86
N GLU A 286 -11.65 11.67 4.03
CA GLU A 286 -10.48 12.56 3.88
C GLU A 286 -9.93 13.05 5.22
N GLU A 287 -10.81 13.44 6.15
CA GLU A 287 -10.40 13.94 7.48
C GLU A 287 -9.85 12.84 8.42
N LYS A 288 -9.97 11.58 8.05
CA LYS A 288 -9.49 10.44 8.83
C LYS A 288 -8.14 9.89 8.36
N PHE A 289 -7.67 10.31 7.18
CA PHE A 289 -6.37 9.87 6.68
C PHE A 289 -5.24 10.71 7.26
N VAL A 290 -4.45 10.13 8.16
CA VAL A 290 -3.19 10.68 8.67
C VAL A 290 -2.06 10.06 7.84
N ALA A 291 -1.66 10.77 6.79
CA ALA A 291 -0.79 10.23 5.76
C ALA A 291 0.61 10.86 5.81
N PHE A 292 1.64 10.03 5.93
CA PHE A 292 3.02 10.48 6.05
C PHE A 292 3.83 10.28 4.77
N PRO A 293 4.58 11.29 4.30
CA PRO A 293 5.65 11.06 3.34
C PRO A 293 6.64 10.03 3.88
N MET A 294 7.02 9.06 3.05
CA MET A 294 8.00 8.05 3.41
C MET A 294 9.36 8.42 2.84
N LYS A 295 10.39 8.45 3.67
CA LYS A 295 11.77 8.68 3.23
C LYS A 295 12.59 7.39 3.31
N LEU A 296 13.30 7.11 2.24
CA LEU A 296 14.26 6.01 2.18
C LEU A 296 15.61 6.52 2.74
N PHE A 297 16.28 5.70 3.55
CA PHE A 297 17.59 6.00 4.13
C PHE A 297 17.69 7.29 4.97
N ALA A 298 16.57 7.83 5.44
CA ALA A 298 16.56 9.02 6.28
C ALA A 298 16.92 8.74 7.76
N GLY A 299 17.09 7.46 8.13
CA GLY A 299 17.25 7.04 9.51
C GLY A 299 15.93 7.09 10.31
N SER A 300 16.00 6.70 11.58
CA SER A 300 14.83 6.71 12.47
C SER A 300 14.34 8.13 12.70
N ASN A 301 13.03 8.35 12.62
CA ASN A 301 12.38 9.63 12.89
C ASN A 301 11.14 9.47 13.77
N ILE A 302 10.93 10.44 14.68
CA ILE A 302 9.70 10.64 15.41
C ILE A 302 9.01 11.85 14.75
N PRO A 303 7.83 11.69 14.11
CA PRO A 303 7.25 12.75 13.30
C PRO A 303 6.83 13.95 14.13
N SER A 304 7.07 15.16 13.59
CA SER A 304 6.61 16.44 14.10
C SER A 304 6.09 17.31 12.94
N GLN A 305 5.64 18.52 13.22
CA GLN A 305 5.22 19.46 12.16
C GLN A 305 6.39 19.86 11.24
N GLU A 306 7.57 20.06 11.81
CA GLU A 306 8.79 20.46 11.09
C GLU A 306 9.40 19.26 10.36
N ASN A 307 9.35 18.08 10.97
CA ASN A 307 9.89 16.82 10.45
C ASN A 307 8.76 15.82 10.15
N TYR A 308 7.83 16.26 9.27
CA TYR A 308 6.64 15.49 8.93
C TYR A 308 6.94 14.42 7.88
N TYR A 309 7.56 13.33 8.32
CA TYR A 309 7.80 12.13 7.52
C TYR A 309 8.04 10.92 8.43
N LEU A 310 7.96 9.73 7.86
CA LEU A 310 8.39 8.48 8.48
C LEU A 310 9.51 7.85 7.65
N ASN A 311 10.36 7.04 8.29
CA ASN A 311 11.32 6.22 7.57
C ASN A 311 10.60 5.04 6.93
N LEU A 312 10.93 4.75 5.67
CA LEU A 312 10.35 3.61 4.97
C LEU A 312 10.84 2.31 5.63
N SER A 313 9.90 1.54 6.16
CA SER A 313 10.12 0.20 6.69
C SER A 313 9.07 -0.74 6.14
N ASN A 314 9.42 -2.02 6.06
CA ASN A 314 8.52 -3.08 5.63
C ASN A 314 7.59 -3.58 6.76
N ASN A 315 7.66 -2.98 7.95
CA ASN A 315 6.90 -3.40 9.13
C ASN A 315 6.05 -2.26 9.69
N SER A 316 4.76 -2.52 9.94
CA SER A 316 3.82 -1.54 10.49
C SER A 316 4.22 -1.03 11.87
N LEU A 317 4.85 -1.89 12.70
CA LEU A 317 5.27 -1.53 14.05
C LEU A 317 6.25 -0.37 14.01
N VAL A 318 7.36 -0.51 13.29
CA VAL A 318 8.42 0.49 13.24
C VAL A 318 8.23 1.53 12.14
N GLY A 319 7.45 1.19 11.10
CA GLY A 319 7.12 2.14 10.03
C GLY A 319 6.10 3.20 10.47
N TYR A 320 5.25 2.90 11.47
CA TYR A 320 4.15 3.80 11.88
C TYR A 320 3.89 3.80 13.37
N MET A 321 3.59 2.62 13.97
CA MET A 321 2.99 2.54 15.30
C MET A 321 3.91 3.14 16.37
N LEU A 322 5.15 2.70 16.44
CA LEU A 322 6.12 3.22 17.42
C LEU A 322 6.49 4.68 17.15
N PRO A 323 6.85 5.11 15.93
CA PRO A 323 7.17 6.51 15.66
C PRO A 323 6.03 7.47 15.99
N VAL A 324 4.79 7.13 15.59
CA VAL A 324 3.62 7.96 15.85
C VAL A 324 3.31 8.01 17.35
N SER A 325 3.35 6.86 18.06
CA SER A 325 3.16 6.82 19.51
C SER A 325 4.20 7.65 20.25
N CYS A 326 5.48 7.51 19.87
CA CYS A 326 6.59 8.28 20.45
C CYS A 326 6.46 9.80 20.23
N SER A 327 5.75 10.23 19.19
CA SER A 327 5.49 11.68 18.96
C SER A 327 4.50 12.29 19.94
N ILE A 328 3.82 11.47 20.76
CA ILE A 328 2.73 11.89 21.62
C ILE A 328 3.03 11.57 23.10
N VAL A 329 3.52 10.37 23.39
CA VAL A 329 3.77 9.89 24.76
C VAL A 329 5.19 9.35 24.93
N ASP A 330 5.58 9.11 26.19
CA ASP A 330 6.89 8.54 26.51
C ASP A 330 6.83 7.05 26.85
N GLU A 331 5.66 6.51 27.21
CA GLU A 331 5.49 5.09 27.58
C GLU A 331 4.66 4.36 26.54
N ILE A 332 5.25 3.35 25.91
CA ILE A 332 4.65 2.57 24.82
C ILE A 332 4.61 1.09 25.22
N PHE A 333 3.40 0.53 25.24
CA PHE A 333 3.15 -0.87 25.53
C PHE A 333 2.81 -1.63 24.25
N ILE A 334 3.38 -2.83 24.09
CA ILE A 334 3.36 -3.58 22.83
C ILE A 334 2.72 -4.95 23.10
N LEU A 335 1.73 -5.34 22.28
CA LEU A 335 1.05 -6.64 22.34
C LEU A 335 0.95 -7.26 20.94
N GLY A 336 0.93 -8.60 20.88
CA GLY A 336 0.68 -9.31 19.63
C GLY A 336 1.73 -9.13 18.54
N CYS A 337 2.92 -8.65 18.92
CA CYS A 337 4.07 -8.54 18.03
C CYS A 337 5.01 -9.73 18.22
N ASP A 338 4.48 -10.94 18.02
CA ASP A 338 5.15 -12.21 18.31
C ASP A 338 6.45 -12.40 17.53
N GLY A 339 6.52 -11.87 16.31
CA GLY A 339 7.64 -12.15 15.42
C GLY A 339 7.48 -13.50 14.72
N ARG A 340 8.59 -14.04 14.24
CA ARG A 340 8.65 -15.27 13.46
C ARG A 340 9.38 -16.37 14.21
N LYS A 341 8.76 -17.54 14.27
CA LYS A 341 9.46 -18.76 14.70
C LYS A 341 10.39 -19.28 13.59
N PRO A 342 11.43 -20.02 13.94
CA PRO A 342 12.36 -20.61 12.95
C PRO A 342 11.68 -21.47 11.88
N GLU A 343 10.62 -22.20 12.27
CA GLU A 343 9.85 -23.13 11.44
C GLU A 343 8.78 -22.46 10.57
N ASP A 344 8.44 -21.19 10.80
CA ASP A 344 7.42 -20.49 10.04
C ASP A 344 7.82 -20.36 8.56
N LYS A 345 6.89 -20.68 7.66
CA LYS A 345 7.11 -20.61 6.20
C LYS A 345 6.95 -19.21 5.64
N LEU A 346 6.06 -18.43 6.23
CA LEU A 346 5.78 -17.03 5.88
C LEU A 346 6.54 -16.08 6.82
N PHE A 347 6.22 -14.78 6.80
CA PHE A 347 6.94 -13.84 7.65
C PHE A 347 6.65 -14.04 9.15
N TRP A 348 5.41 -14.31 9.53
CA TRP A 348 4.99 -14.68 10.90
C TRP A 348 3.57 -15.25 10.89
N SER A 349 3.18 -15.85 12.01
CA SER A 349 1.82 -16.34 12.23
C SER A 349 0.89 -15.21 12.67
N HIS A 350 -0.37 -15.29 12.26
CA HIS A 350 -1.45 -14.40 12.69
C HIS A 350 -2.41 -15.12 13.64
N ALA A 351 -3.09 -14.36 14.51
CA ALA A 351 -4.19 -14.88 15.27
C ALA A 351 -5.35 -15.29 14.33
N LYS A 352 -5.99 -16.42 14.62
CA LYS A 352 -7.02 -17.00 13.73
C LYS A 352 -8.21 -16.05 13.51
N THR A 353 -8.55 -15.23 14.50
CA THR A 353 -9.70 -14.31 14.46
C THR A 353 -9.45 -13.06 13.61
N VAL A 354 -8.19 -12.73 13.36
CA VAL A 354 -7.82 -11.51 12.61
C VAL A 354 -7.36 -11.77 11.16
N PHE A 355 -7.22 -13.03 10.75
CA PHE A 355 -6.69 -13.39 9.44
C PHE A 355 -7.77 -14.00 8.55
N TYR A 356 -7.87 -13.52 7.29
CA TYR A 356 -8.79 -14.09 6.29
C TYR A 356 -8.14 -15.28 5.58
N ALA A 357 -8.01 -16.42 6.30
CA ALA A 357 -7.33 -17.62 5.79
C ALA A 357 -8.00 -18.19 4.53
N ASP A 358 -9.32 -18.13 4.47
CA ASP A 358 -10.16 -18.56 3.34
C ASP A 358 -9.95 -17.73 2.07
N LEU A 359 -9.58 -16.46 2.21
CA LEU A 359 -9.36 -15.55 1.10
C LEU A 359 -7.90 -15.45 0.65
N GLN A 360 -6.95 -16.07 1.36
CA GLN A 360 -5.51 -15.97 1.01
C GLN A 360 -5.22 -16.42 -0.42
N LYS A 361 -5.93 -17.43 -0.91
CA LYS A 361 -5.78 -17.90 -2.29
C LYS A 361 -6.04 -16.78 -3.31
N THR A 362 -7.01 -15.91 -3.04
CA THR A 362 -7.35 -14.79 -3.94
C THR A 362 -6.23 -13.76 -4.06
N LEU A 363 -5.43 -13.58 -2.99
CA LEU A 363 -4.22 -12.75 -3.04
C LEU A 363 -3.16 -13.36 -3.96
N VAL A 364 -2.91 -14.67 -3.83
CA VAL A 364 -1.92 -15.38 -4.65
C VAL A 364 -2.30 -15.34 -6.12
N GLU A 365 -3.56 -15.52 -6.45
CA GLU A 365 -4.07 -15.48 -7.82
C GLU A 365 -4.00 -14.06 -8.43
N THR A 366 -4.26 -13.05 -7.61
CA THR A 366 -4.23 -11.66 -8.05
C THR A 366 -2.79 -11.11 -8.13
N HIS A 367 -1.90 -11.55 -7.24
CA HIS A 367 -0.52 -11.06 -7.10
C HIS A 367 0.49 -12.23 -7.02
N PRO A 368 0.60 -13.07 -8.06
CA PRO A 368 1.38 -14.32 -7.98
C PRO A 368 2.87 -14.11 -7.74
N SER A 369 3.43 -12.99 -8.19
CA SER A 369 4.86 -12.69 -8.02
C SER A 369 5.28 -12.49 -6.56
N VAL A 370 4.40 -11.98 -5.70
CA VAL A 370 4.70 -11.68 -4.29
C VAL A 370 5.14 -12.94 -3.55
N TYR A 371 4.35 -13.99 -3.65
CA TYR A 371 4.63 -15.24 -2.94
C TYR A 371 5.74 -16.08 -3.58
N ARG A 372 5.90 -15.98 -4.91
CA ARG A 372 6.96 -16.69 -5.64
C ARG A 372 8.33 -16.08 -5.37
N ASP A 373 8.43 -14.75 -5.30
CA ASP A 373 9.72 -14.04 -5.38
C ASP A 373 10.16 -13.41 -4.05
N THR A 374 9.31 -13.37 -3.02
CA THR A 374 9.66 -12.84 -1.71
C THR A 374 10.49 -13.86 -0.91
N ASP A 375 11.66 -13.42 -0.45
CA ASP A 375 12.43 -14.15 0.55
C ASP A 375 12.01 -13.68 1.95
N PHE A 376 11.12 -14.43 2.57
CA PHE A 376 10.56 -14.08 3.88
C PHE A 376 11.58 -14.14 5.02
N LYS A 377 12.71 -14.86 4.85
CA LYS A 377 13.78 -14.86 5.86
C LYS A 377 14.56 -13.54 5.84
N VAL A 378 14.95 -13.10 4.64
CA VAL A 378 15.60 -11.79 4.45
C VAL A 378 14.70 -10.66 4.94
N TYR A 379 13.42 -10.69 4.54
CA TYR A 379 12.41 -9.74 4.99
C TYR A 379 12.32 -9.65 6.53
N TYR A 380 12.30 -10.80 7.21
CA TYR A 380 12.26 -10.85 8.67
C TYR A 380 13.52 -10.27 9.32
N HIS A 381 14.71 -10.60 8.79
CA HIS A 381 15.97 -10.03 9.29
C HIS A 381 16.03 -8.50 9.14
N GLU A 382 15.57 -7.98 8.02
CA GLU A 382 15.45 -6.52 7.85
C GLU A 382 14.49 -5.93 8.91
N THR A 383 13.34 -6.56 9.12
CA THR A 383 12.35 -6.14 10.12
C THR A 383 12.91 -6.07 11.54
N ILE A 384 13.61 -7.12 12.02
CA ILE A 384 14.15 -7.13 13.39
C ILE A 384 15.26 -6.09 13.59
N ASN A 385 16.06 -5.84 12.56
CA ASN A 385 17.08 -4.79 12.59
C ASN A 385 16.45 -3.39 12.65
N ASP A 386 15.40 -3.15 11.89
CA ASP A 386 14.67 -1.88 11.90
C ASP A 386 14.03 -1.62 13.27
N VAL A 387 13.43 -2.65 13.89
CA VAL A 387 12.82 -2.54 15.23
C VAL A 387 13.88 -2.19 16.27
N ASP A 388 15.01 -2.90 16.28
CA ASP A 388 16.10 -2.65 17.23
C ASP A 388 16.70 -1.25 17.05
N ALA A 389 16.96 -0.84 15.82
CA ALA A 389 17.49 0.48 15.50
C ALA A 389 16.56 1.61 15.94
N PHE A 390 15.25 1.47 15.66
CA PHE A 390 14.27 2.48 16.06
C PHE A 390 14.12 2.57 17.59
N MET A 391 14.00 1.43 18.29
CA MET A 391 13.86 1.42 19.75
C MET A 391 15.06 2.09 20.42
N LYS A 392 16.29 1.73 20.04
CA LYS A 392 17.52 2.37 20.53
C LYS A 392 17.56 3.89 20.26
N TYR A 393 17.07 4.32 19.09
CA TYR A 393 16.97 5.74 18.77
C TYR A 393 15.97 6.46 19.68
N ALA A 394 14.80 5.87 19.92
CA ALA A 394 13.75 6.45 20.73
C ALA A 394 14.10 6.45 22.23
N GLU A 395 14.78 5.41 22.72
CA GLU A 395 15.30 5.33 24.12
C GLU A 395 16.28 6.47 24.42
N ARG A 396 17.17 6.81 23.47
CA ARG A 396 18.04 8.01 23.60
C ARG A 396 17.25 9.32 23.73
N LYS A 397 15.97 9.30 23.30
CA LYS A 397 15.00 10.40 23.47
C LYS A 397 14.07 10.18 24.67
N ARG A 398 14.49 9.32 25.64
CA ARG A 398 13.77 9.00 26.88
C ARG A 398 12.43 8.30 26.69
N LYS A 399 12.19 7.67 25.53
CA LYS A 399 11.01 6.82 25.34
C LYS A 399 11.23 5.46 26.01
N LYS A 400 10.15 4.91 26.58
CA LYS A 400 10.15 3.63 27.29
C LYS A 400 9.24 2.65 26.57
N PHE A 401 9.71 1.41 26.43
CA PHE A 401 8.96 0.34 25.79
C PHE A 401 8.74 -0.81 26.76
N VAL A 402 7.55 -1.42 26.69
CA VAL A 402 7.20 -2.62 27.47
C VAL A 402 6.48 -3.58 26.55
N SER A 403 7.03 -4.77 26.34
CA SER A 403 6.30 -5.87 25.68
C SER A 403 5.43 -6.59 26.69
N LEU A 404 4.11 -6.53 26.53
CA LEU A 404 3.15 -7.18 27.40
C LEU A 404 2.95 -8.67 27.06
N THR A 405 3.41 -9.09 25.89
CA THR A 405 3.34 -10.48 25.42
C THR A 405 4.72 -10.94 24.94
N PRO A 406 5.03 -12.26 25.02
CA PRO A 406 6.28 -12.79 24.52
C PRO A 406 6.50 -12.51 23.04
N SER A 407 7.76 -12.31 22.65
CA SER A 407 8.15 -12.04 21.27
C SER A 407 9.45 -12.73 20.87
N TYR A 408 9.49 -13.24 19.64
CA TYR A 408 10.72 -13.72 18.99
C TYR A 408 11.56 -12.59 18.39
N ILE A 409 11.07 -11.34 18.43
CA ILE A 409 11.84 -10.15 18.04
C ILE A 409 12.77 -9.79 19.18
N PRO A 410 14.11 -9.87 19.00
CA PRO A 410 15.07 -9.72 20.12
C PRO A 410 14.92 -8.39 20.88
N ALA A 411 14.62 -7.30 20.18
CA ALA A 411 14.39 -6.00 20.81
C ALA A 411 13.17 -6.02 21.74
N LEU A 412 12.06 -6.65 21.35
CA LEU A 412 10.86 -6.76 22.18
C LEU A 412 11.05 -7.74 23.31
N HIS A 413 11.75 -8.85 23.09
CA HIS A 413 12.08 -9.84 24.13
C HIS A 413 12.85 -9.21 25.31
N ARG A 414 13.78 -8.29 25.03
CA ARG A 414 14.52 -7.54 26.09
C ARG A 414 13.62 -6.62 26.94
N HIS A 415 12.43 -6.28 26.43
CA HIS A 415 11.48 -5.36 27.07
C HIS A 415 10.23 -6.09 27.58
N GLU A 416 10.25 -7.42 27.64
CA GLU A 416 9.13 -8.19 28.19
C GLU A 416 8.89 -7.83 29.67
N LYS A 417 7.62 -7.64 30.01
CA LYS A 417 7.20 -7.45 31.40
C LYS A 417 7.49 -8.74 32.16
N LYS A 418 8.40 -8.67 33.11
CA LYS A 418 8.72 -9.76 34.05
C LYS A 418 7.61 -9.94 35.08
#